data_d06ca8b595ecdd9e7fa3a29dcb7a1783
#
_entry.id   d06ca8b595ecdd9e7fa3a29dcb7a1783
#
_cell.length_a   1.000
_cell.length_b   1.000
_cell.length_c   1.000
_cell.angle_alpha   90.00
_cell.angle_beta   90.00
_cell.angle_gamma   90.00
#
_symmetry.space_group_name_H-M   'P 1'
#
loop_
_entity.id
_entity.type
_entity.pdbx_description
1 polymer ?
#
loop_
_entity_poly.entity_id
_entity_poly.type
_entity_poly.pdbx_seq_one_letter_code
_entity_poly.pdbx_strand_id
1 'polypeptide(L)'
;MTADKSAPLLIHGWTIFIHPLFLRQIEALTKQVDGLKQKDPTAYVKKNASKRLAAINNLAFDIIPQDPARLDYRQGGALGGDHKHWFRAKFYQQYRLFFRYHAPSKVIVYVWVNDENTKRAFESGDDAYQVFRKMLKSGHPPDDWDQLLAECLSII
;
A
#
# COMPACT_ATOMS: atom_id res chain seq x y z
N MET A 1 5.85 -22.44 10.68
CA MET A 1 5.44 -21.45 11.68
C MET A 1 4.71 -20.30 10.99
N THR A 2 3.49 -20.09 11.36
CA THR A 2 2.77 -18.94 10.84
C THR A 2 3.30 -17.67 11.51
N ALA A 3 3.64 -16.68 10.71
CA ALA A 3 4.00 -15.39 11.26
C ALA A 3 2.82 -14.87 12.08
N ASP A 4 3.10 -14.35 13.23
CA ASP A 4 2.08 -13.66 14.03
C ASP A 4 1.71 -12.37 13.28
N LYS A 5 0.50 -12.36 12.70
CA LYS A 5 0.03 -11.21 11.92
C LYS A 5 -0.15 -9.96 12.77
N SER A 6 -0.21 -10.11 14.09
CA SER A 6 -0.35 -8.99 15.00
C SER A 6 0.97 -8.31 15.33
N ALA A 7 2.10 -8.99 15.12
CA ALA A 7 3.41 -8.43 15.44
C ALA A 7 3.89 -7.50 14.32
N PRO A 8 4.36 -6.28 14.62
CA PRO A 8 4.95 -5.43 13.60
C PRO A 8 6.24 -6.03 13.08
N LEU A 9 6.51 -5.81 11.80
CA LEU A 9 7.74 -6.24 11.15
C LEU A 9 8.82 -5.18 11.32
N LEU A 10 10.07 -5.62 11.49
CA LEU A 10 11.23 -4.72 11.49
C LEU A 10 12.04 -5.01 10.23
N ILE A 11 12.14 -4.05 9.33
CA ILE A 11 12.83 -4.20 8.05
C ILE A 11 13.71 -2.97 7.83
N HIS A 12 14.99 -3.19 7.58
CA HIS A 12 15.99 -2.14 7.36
C HIS A 12 15.95 -1.03 8.43
N GLY A 13 15.64 -1.42 9.70
CA GLY A 13 15.58 -0.48 10.81
C GLY A 13 14.23 0.24 10.96
N TRP A 14 13.26 -0.04 10.09
CA TRP A 14 11.92 0.56 10.15
C TRP A 14 10.91 -0.45 10.67
N THR A 15 10.04 0.01 11.57
CA THR A 15 8.90 -0.78 12.04
C THR A 15 7.76 -0.62 11.04
N ILE A 16 7.27 -1.73 10.50
CA ILE A 16 6.25 -1.74 9.44
C ILE A 16 4.89 -2.05 10.05
N PHE A 17 3.94 -1.14 9.89
CA PHE A 17 2.54 -1.35 10.21
C PHE A 17 1.72 -1.44 8.93
N ILE A 18 0.69 -2.27 8.97
CA ILE A 18 -0.21 -2.49 7.85
C ILE A 18 -1.60 -2.05 8.27
N HIS A 19 -2.14 -1.05 7.57
CA HIS A 19 -3.51 -0.60 7.83
C HIS A 19 -4.51 -1.69 7.41
N PRO A 20 -5.65 -1.84 8.09
CA PRO A 20 -6.66 -2.85 7.74
C PRO A 20 -7.10 -2.82 6.28
N LEU A 21 -7.18 -1.64 5.65
CA LEU A 21 -7.48 -1.52 4.22
C LEU A 21 -6.48 -2.29 3.36
N PHE A 22 -5.19 -2.04 3.59
CA PHE A 22 -4.13 -2.68 2.84
C PHE A 22 -4.07 -4.19 3.14
N LEU A 23 -4.24 -4.56 4.40
CA LEU A 23 -4.24 -5.97 4.80
C LEU A 23 -5.32 -6.75 4.03
N ARG A 24 -6.54 -6.24 3.97
CA ARG A 24 -7.62 -6.88 3.22
C ARG A 24 -7.31 -6.99 1.74
N GLN A 25 -6.69 -5.96 1.17
CA GLN A 25 -6.31 -5.98 -0.24
C GLN A 25 -5.27 -7.07 -0.53
N ILE A 26 -4.26 -7.18 0.33
CA ILE A 26 -3.20 -8.19 0.15
C ILE A 26 -3.75 -9.60 0.37
N GLU A 27 -4.62 -9.79 1.36
CA GLU A 27 -5.24 -11.10 1.60
C GLU A 27 -6.09 -11.53 0.39
N ALA A 28 -6.89 -10.63 -0.16
CA ALA A 28 -7.71 -10.92 -1.33
C ALA A 28 -6.85 -11.24 -2.56
N LEU A 29 -5.79 -10.47 -2.78
CA LEU A 29 -4.89 -10.69 -3.91
C LEU A 29 -4.12 -12.00 -3.76
N THR A 30 -3.66 -12.32 -2.55
CA THR A 30 -2.99 -13.58 -2.26
C THR A 30 -3.90 -14.78 -2.55
N LYS A 31 -5.16 -14.69 -2.13
CA LYS A 31 -6.15 -15.73 -2.40
C LYS A 31 -6.38 -15.91 -3.90
N GLN A 32 -6.44 -14.81 -4.65
CA GLN A 32 -6.57 -14.85 -6.11
C GLN A 32 -5.37 -15.55 -6.75
N VAL A 33 -4.17 -15.21 -6.31
CA VAL A 33 -2.93 -15.80 -6.84
C VAL A 33 -2.84 -17.30 -6.49
N ASP A 34 -3.24 -17.68 -5.28
CA ASP A 34 -3.28 -19.09 -4.89
C ASP A 34 -4.23 -19.90 -5.78
N GLY A 35 -5.38 -19.32 -6.14
CA GLY A 35 -6.32 -19.94 -7.08
C GLY A 35 -5.72 -20.13 -8.47
N LEU A 36 -4.99 -19.13 -8.96
CA LEU A 36 -4.29 -19.21 -10.25
C LEU A 36 -3.21 -20.30 -10.23
N LYS A 37 -2.47 -20.39 -9.14
CA LYS A 37 -1.42 -21.40 -8.96
C LYS A 37 -1.99 -22.82 -8.97
N GLN A 38 -3.15 -23.02 -8.35
CA GLN A 38 -3.82 -24.32 -8.34
C GLN A 38 -4.24 -24.74 -9.75
N LYS A 39 -4.70 -23.79 -10.57
CA LYS A 39 -5.13 -24.06 -11.94
C LYS A 39 -3.97 -24.34 -12.87
N ASP A 40 -2.86 -23.60 -12.72
CA ASP A 40 -1.69 -23.75 -13.57
C ASP A 40 -0.42 -23.41 -12.75
N PRO A 41 0.15 -24.44 -12.08
CA PRO A 41 1.32 -24.22 -11.22
C PRO A 41 2.56 -23.68 -11.93
N THR A 42 2.63 -23.80 -13.26
CA THR A 42 3.78 -23.33 -14.04
C THR A 42 3.58 -21.92 -14.55
N ALA A 43 2.41 -21.64 -15.14
CA ALA A 43 2.18 -20.38 -15.84
C ALA A 43 1.59 -19.27 -14.97
N TYR A 44 1.15 -19.56 -13.73
CA TYR A 44 0.50 -18.55 -12.89
C TYR A 44 1.38 -17.32 -12.63
N VAL A 45 2.70 -17.50 -12.62
CA VAL A 45 3.66 -16.41 -12.38
C VAL A 45 3.59 -15.31 -13.44
N LYS A 46 3.09 -15.63 -14.63
CA LYS A 46 2.93 -14.69 -15.73
C LYS A 46 1.62 -13.90 -15.67
N LYS A 47 0.70 -14.29 -14.80
CA LYS A 47 -0.59 -13.61 -14.67
C LYS A 47 -0.43 -12.25 -14.00
N ASN A 48 -1.28 -11.31 -14.40
CA ASN A 48 -1.21 -9.94 -13.90
C ASN A 48 -1.34 -9.84 -12.37
N ALA A 49 -2.28 -10.61 -11.79
CA ALA A 49 -2.46 -10.62 -10.34
C ALA A 49 -1.20 -11.09 -9.61
N SER A 50 -0.53 -12.12 -10.13
CA SER A 50 0.72 -12.65 -9.55
C SER A 50 1.84 -11.62 -9.62
N LYS A 51 1.97 -10.94 -10.76
CA LYS A 51 2.97 -9.88 -10.93
C LYS A 51 2.71 -8.70 -10.00
N ARG A 52 1.45 -8.30 -9.85
CA ARG A 52 1.08 -7.20 -8.94
C ARG A 52 1.40 -7.56 -7.49
N LEU A 53 1.06 -8.76 -7.06
CA LEU A 53 1.35 -9.19 -5.69
C LEU A 53 2.86 -9.18 -5.42
N ALA A 54 3.65 -9.72 -6.34
CA ALA A 54 5.10 -9.73 -6.21
C ALA A 54 5.68 -8.32 -6.15
N ALA A 55 5.18 -7.40 -6.98
CA ALA A 55 5.65 -6.02 -6.99
C ALA A 55 5.29 -5.29 -5.69
N ILE A 56 4.07 -5.46 -5.19
CA ILE A 56 3.63 -4.84 -3.94
C ILE A 56 4.47 -5.35 -2.78
N ASN A 57 4.67 -6.65 -2.66
CA ASN A 57 5.49 -7.23 -1.59
C ASN A 57 6.93 -6.74 -1.65
N ASN A 58 7.51 -6.67 -2.83
CA ASN A 58 8.87 -6.18 -3.01
C ASN A 58 9.00 -4.70 -2.62
N LEU A 59 8.05 -3.86 -3.01
CA LEU A 59 8.04 -2.45 -2.63
C LEU A 59 7.86 -2.29 -1.12
N ALA A 60 6.82 -2.91 -0.57
CA ALA A 60 6.43 -2.67 0.82
C ALA A 60 7.44 -3.25 1.82
N PHE A 61 8.01 -4.41 1.52
CA PHE A 61 8.82 -5.15 2.50
C PHE A 61 10.30 -5.20 2.17
N ASP A 62 10.74 -4.48 1.15
CA ASP A 62 12.16 -4.38 0.84
C ASP A 62 12.55 -3.00 0.35
N ILE A 63 12.01 -2.53 -0.77
CA ILE A 63 12.49 -1.31 -1.44
C ILE A 63 12.19 -0.05 -0.63
N ILE A 64 10.93 0.15 -0.23
CA ILE A 64 10.54 1.37 0.51
C ILE A 64 11.27 1.45 1.85
N PRO A 65 11.38 0.36 2.65
CA PRO A 65 12.09 0.46 3.92
C PRO A 65 13.59 0.77 3.81
N GLN A 66 14.19 0.65 2.64
CA GLN A 66 15.59 1.06 2.45
C GLN A 66 15.73 2.58 2.57
N ASP A 67 14.75 3.33 2.07
CA ASP A 67 14.73 4.80 2.18
C ASP A 67 13.31 5.33 1.91
N PRO A 68 12.43 5.35 2.91
CA PRO A 68 11.04 5.82 2.70
C PRO A 68 10.95 7.31 2.42
N ALA A 69 12.00 8.07 2.68
CA ALA A 69 12.04 9.51 2.46
C ALA A 69 12.49 9.91 1.05
N ARG A 70 12.68 8.95 0.13
CA ARG A 70 13.09 9.26 -1.24
C ARG A 70 12.14 10.26 -1.88
N LEU A 71 12.72 11.20 -2.63
CA LEU A 71 11.94 12.23 -3.32
C LEU A 71 10.93 11.64 -4.30
N ASP A 72 11.23 10.49 -4.90
CA ASP A 72 10.36 9.80 -5.84
C ASP A 72 9.01 9.42 -5.22
N TYR A 73 8.94 9.28 -3.90
CA TYR A 73 7.70 8.91 -3.21
C TYR A 73 6.78 10.09 -2.92
N ARG A 74 7.25 11.31 -3.15
CA ARG A 74 6.42 12.51 -2.96
C ARG A 74 5.39 12.59 -4.08
N GLN A 75 4.14 12.83 -3.71
CA GLN A 75 3.06 12.92 -4.69
C GLN A 75 2.77 14.36 -5.14
N GLY A 76 3.48 15.35 -4.59
CA GLY A 76 3.24 16.75 -4.91
C GLY A 76 1.85 17.20 -4.50
N GLY A 77 1.11 17.79 -5.43
CA GLY A 77 -0.26 18.26 -5.20
C GLY A 77 -1.33 17.28 -5.68
N ALA A 78 -1.00 16.03 -6.01
CA ALA A 78 -1.94 15.09 -6.60
C ALA A 78 -3.14 14.77 -5.71
N LEU A 79 -2.95 14.79 -4.38
CA LEU A 79 -4.02 14.58 -3.39
C LEU A 79 -4.55 15.90 -2.82
N GLY A 80 -4.06 17.05 -3.29
CA GLY A 80 -4.37 18.36 -2.74
C GLY A 80 -3.31 18.84 -1.76
N GLY A 81 -3.25 20.17 -1.53
CA GLY A 81 -2.22 20.78 -0.71
C GLY A 81 -2.22 20.34 0.75
N ASP A 82 -3.38 19.92 1.26
CA ASP A 82 -3.54 19.51 2.65
C ASP A 82 -3.06 18.08 2.91
N HIS A 83 -2.68 17.33 1.87
CA HIS A 83 -2.32 15.92 1.98
C HIS A 83 -0.89 15.62 1.54
N LYS A 84 0.00 16.59 1.61
CA LYS A 84 1.41 16.42 1.20
C LYS A 84 2.19 15.46 2.09
N HIS A 85 1.68 15.15 3.26
CA HIS A 85 2.27 14.17 4.17
C HIS A 85 2.00 12.71 3.78
N TRP A 86 1.21 12.49 2.73
CA TRP A 86 1.01 11.19 2.12
C TRP A 86 2.04 10.98 1.01
N PHE A 87 2.55 9.76 0.92
CA PHE A 87 3.54 9.35 -0.06
C PHE A 87 2.99 8.20 -0.90
N ARG A 88 3.58 8.01 -2.06
CA ARG A 88 3.20 6.88 -2.91
C ARG A 88 4.41 6.33 -3.66
N ALA A 89 4.44 5.00 -3.85
CA ALA A 89 5.37 4.34 -4.73
C ALA A 89 4.64 3.93 -6.01
N LYS A 90 5.24 4.26 -7.14
CA LYS A 90 4.69 3.90 -8.46
C LYS A 90 5.20 2.54 -8.88
N PHE A 91 4.33 1.74 -9.50
CA PHE A 91 4.76 0.51 -10.15
C PHE A 91 3.85 0.21 -11.34
N TYR A 92 4.42 -0.45 -12.35
CA TYR A 92 3.71 -0.78 -13.60
C TYR A 92 2.92 0.40 -14.17
N GLN A 93 3.49 1.61 -14.10
CA GLN A 93 2.98 2.87 -14.64
C GLN A 93 1.65 3.35 -14.03
N GLN A 94 0.67 2.47 -13.87
CA GLN A 94 -0.70 2.85 -13.49
C GLN A 94 -1.07 2.54 -12.05
N TYR A 95 -0.18 1.92 -11.29
CA TYR A 95 -0.46 1.54 -9.89
C TYR A 95 0.31 2.42 -8.94
N ARG A 96 -0.31 2.69 -7.79
CA ARG A 96 0.23 3.55 -6.74
C ARG A 96 -0.01 2.89 -5.39
N LEU A 97 1.05 2.65 -4.63
CA LEU A 97 0.98 2.19 -3.24
C LEU A 97 1.10 3.42 -2.34
N PHE A 98 0.06 3.74 -1.60
CA PHE A 98 0.04 4.90 -0.70
C PHE A 98 0.48 4.50 0.70
N PHE A 99 1.36 5.32 1.27
CA PHE A 99 1.92 5.07 2.59
C PHE A 99 2.25 6.37 3.29
N ARG A 100 2.49 6.24 4.60
CA ARG A 100 3.03 7.32 5.43
C ARG A 100 4.21 6.81 6.24
N TYR A 101 5.06 7.70 6.69
CA TYR A 101 6.15 7.34 7.58
C TYR A 101 6.39 8.45 8.60
N HIS A 102 6.97 8.06 9.73
CA HIS A 102 7.39 8.98 10.79
C HIS A 102 8.86 8.71 11.07
N ALA A 103 9.73 9.64 10.63
CA ALA A 103 11.17 9.44 10.69
C ALA A 103 11.73 9.34 12.13
N PRO A 104 11.30 10.19 13.09
CA PRO A 104 11.84 10.09 14.44
C PRO A 104 11.61 8.74 15.12
N SER A 105 10.44 8.13 14.92
CA SER A 105 10.12 6.81 15.48
C SER A 105 10.49 5.66 14.56
N LYS A 106 10.90 5.93 13.33
CA LYS A 106 11.20 4.94 12.30
C LYS A 106 10.04 3.97 12.06
N VAL A 107 8.87 4.52 11.80
CA VAL A 107 7.64 3.78 11.53
C VAL A 107 7.16 4.05 10.11
N ILE A 108 6.78 2.99 9.39
CA ILE A 108 6.12 3.08 8.08
C ILE A 108 4.75 2.44 8.18
N VAL A 109 3.72 3.08 7.61
CA VAL A 109 2.36 2.56 7.55
C VAL A 109 1.94 2.44 6.09
N TYR A 110 1.65 1.22 5.63
CA TYR A 110 1.07 0.97 4.31
C TYR A 110 -0.44 0.99 4.41
N VAL A 111 -1.11 1.74 3.54
CA VAL A 111 -2.52 2.06 3.73
C VAL A 111 -3.42 1.55 2.62
N TRP A 112 -3.04 1.74 1.36
CA TRP A 112 -3.91 1.39 0.25
C TRP A 112 -3.12 1.33 -1.07
N VAL A 113 -3.54 0.42 -1.94
CA VAL A 113 -3.03 0.33 -3.31
C VAL A 113 -4.23 0.28 -4.25
N ASN A 114 -4.15 0.99 -5.38
CA ASN A 114 -5.22 0.92 -6.37
C ASN A 114 -5.20 -0.42 -7.12
N ASP A 115 -6.32 -0.75 -7.73
CA ASP A 115 -6.52 -2.00 -8.46
C ASP A 115 -6.74 -1.74 -9.95
N GLU A 116 -7.17 -2.76 -10.69
CA GLU A 116 -7.41 -2.64 -12.12
C GLU A 116 -8.55 -1.69 -12.47
N ASN A 117 -9.50 -1.49 -11.56
CA ASN A 117 -10.64 -0.60 -11.77
C ASN A 117 -10.32 0.85 -11.43
N THR A 118 -9.19 1.10 -10.76
CA THR A 118 -8.77 2.42 -10.30
C THR A 118 -7.36 2.76 -10.76
N LYS A 119 -6.97 2.32 -11.96
CA LYS A 119 -5.67 2.65 -12.53
C LYS A 119 -5.50 4.14 -12.69
N ARG A 120 -4.22 4.60 -12.64
CA ARG A 120 -3.93 6.01 -12.88
C ARG A 120 -4.44 6.42 -14.25
N ALA A 121 -5.44 7.30 -14.27
CA ALA A 121 -6.05 7.82 -15.48
C ALA A 121 -6.36 9.30 -15.27
N PHE A 122 -5.58 10.16 -15.90
CA PHE A 122 -5.68 11.61 -15.71
C PHE A 122 -7.09 12.09 -16.02
N GLU A 123 -7.66 12.91 -15.11
CA GLU A 123 -9.00 13.50 -15.19
C GLU A 123 -10.16 12.50 -15.11
N SER A 124 -9.89 11.22 -14.87
CA SER A 124 -10.94 10.23 -14.64
C SER A 124 -11.36 10.23 -13.18
N GLY A 125 -12.68 10.07 -12.92
CA GLY A 125 -13.19 9.90 -11.56
C GLY A 125 -12.72 8.62 -10.90
N ASP A 126 -12.30 7.62 -11.70
CA ASP A 126 -11.78 6.35 -11.22
C ASP A 126 -10.24 6.35 -11.08
N ASP A 127 -9.60 7.49 -11.33
CA ASP A 127 -8.16 7.61 -11.15
C ASP A 127 -7.75 7.35 -9.70
N ALA A 128 -6.61 6.67 -9.51
CA ALA A 128 -6.10 6.30 -8.20
C ALA A 128 -6.06 7.47 -7.21
N TYR A 129 -5.59 8.63 -7.64
CA TYR A 129 -5.51 9.81 -6.77
C TYR A 129 -6.88 10.36 -6.42
N GLN A 130 -7.81 10.37 -7.36
CA GLN A 130 -9.17 10.84 -7.10
C GLN A 130 -9.90 9.90 -6.14
N VAL A 131 -9.73 8.61 -6.31
CA VAL A 131 -10.33 7.61 -5.41
C VAL A 131 -9.77 7.76 -4.00
N PHE A 132 -8.44 7.83 -3.87
CA PHE A 132 -7.82 7.95 -2.55
C PHE A 132 -8.16 9.27 -1.87
N ARG A 133 -8.20 10.36 -2.64
CA ARG A 133 -8.61 11.67 -2.12
C ARG A 133 -10.02 11.62 -1.54
N LYS A 134 -10.95 10.96 -2.23
CA LYS A 134 -12.32 10.77 -1.71
C LYS A 134 -12.35 9.94 -0.44
N MET A 135 -11.50 8.90 -0.37
CA MET A 135 -11.37 8.08 0.83
C MET A 135 -10.89 8.92 2.03
N LEU A 136 -9.88 9.75 1.84
CA LEU A 136 -9.39 10.66 2.87
C LEU A 136 -10.47 11.64 3.32
N LYS A 137 -11.25 12.15 2.38
CA LYS A 137 -12.34 13.08 2.67
C LYS A 137 -13.44 12.43 3.50
N SER A 138 -13.69 11.15 3.32
CA SER A 138 -14.67 10.39 4.09
C SER A 138 -14.15 9.96 5.47
N GLY A 139 -12.84 10.13 5.73
CA GLY A 139 -12.21 9.71 6.97
C GLY A 139 -11.78 8.24 7.01
N HIS A 140 -11.82 7.54 5.87
CA HIS A 140 -11.45 6.13 5.76
C HIS A 140 -10.47 5.90 4.62
N PRO A 141 -9.15 5.96 4.84
CA PRO A 141 -8.45 6.02 6.13
C PRO A 141 -8.46 7.41 6.74
N PRO A 142 -8.25 7.52 8.07
CA PRO A 142 -8.10 8.83 8.71
C PRO A 142 -6.80 9.49 8.24
N ASP A 143 -6.84 10.81 8.08
CA ASP A 143 -5.68 11.60 7.70
C ASP A 143 -4.76 11.88 8.89
N ASP A 144 -5.31 11.87 10.10
CA ASP A 144 -4.54 12.08 11.33
C ASP A 144 -3.62 10.89 11.61
N TRP A 145 -2.34 11.18 11.90
CA TRP A 145 -1.34 10.14 12.14
C TRP A 145 -1.69 9.22 13.31
N ASP A 146 -2.11 9.78 14.43
CA ASP A 146 -2.39 9.00 15.63
C ASP A 146 -3.60 8.10 15.42
N GLN A 147 -4.63 8.59 14.75
CA GLN A 147 -5.82 7.79 14.42
C GLN A 147 -5.47 6.69 13.42
N LEU A 148 -4.66 7.01 12.41
CA LEU A 148 -4.22 6.03 11.41
C LEU A 148 -3.45 4.89 12.08
N LEU A 149 -2.51 5.23 12.95
CA LEU A 149 -1.70 4.24 13.67
C LEU A 149 -2.57 3.42 14.62
N ALA A 150 -3.52 4.06 15.30
CA ALA A 150 -4.44 3.35 16.18
C ALA A 150 -5.26 2.29 15.43
N GLU A 151 -5.68 2.59 14.20
CA GLU A 151 -6.40 1.62 13.37
C GLU A 151 -5.53 0.44 12.97
N CYS A 152 -4.24 0.67 12.75
CA CYS A 152 -3.27 -0.42 12.50
C CYS A 152 -3.13 -1.30 13.74
N LEU A 153 -3.06 -0.70 14.92
CA LEU A 153 -2.90 -1.43 16.19
C LEU A 153 -4.16 -2.20 16.57
N SER A 154 -5.33 -1.78 16.10
CA SER A 154 -6.61 -2.45 16.44
C SER A 154 -6.73 -3.86 15.88
N ILE A 155 -5.89 -4.22 14.90
CA ILE A 155 -5.88 -5.58 14.31
C ILE A 155 -4.85 -6.50 14.99
N ILE A 156 -4.13 -5.98 15.96
CA ILE A 156 -3.12 -6.72 16.73
C ILE A 156 -3.77 -7.52 17.86
#